data_bf276e20170b991e118eccc6c439fb85
#
_entry.id   bf276e20170b991e118eccc6c439fb85
#
_cell.length_a   1.000
_cell.length_b   1.000
_cell.length_c   1.000
_cell.angle_alpha   90.00
_cell.angle_beta   90.00
_cell.angle_gamma   90.00
#
_symmetry.space_group_name_H-M   'P 1'
#
loop_
_entity.id
_entity.type
_entity.pdbx_description
1 polymer ?
#
loop_
_entity_poly.entity_id
_entity_poly.type
_entity_poly.pdbx_seq_one_letter_code
_entity_poly.pdbx_strand_id
1 'polypeptide(L)'
;MTKSNNFFSLLVLFLISTNSFSQENVVRKTIVLDSLSNWKNTNKVGFDLSEIAFVNWNAGGQSSVSGLLKGDFNRTYKRQNVLWFNELILRYGVNKQDGIAIRKTDDVFRFNSTFGYRNDTLSNWYHTIKFNFNTQFTNGYNYPNTDLAISKPFAPAYTFFGMGAEYNNKEKKFIFYFSPLTLKNTLVLDQRLANQGAFGVEKAVYDGSGNLISRGEKTKTELGVLVTNYLKKEIAKNVTLENRLILYSDYLNHFGNIDIDWQAFFDLVVNQYVKANIGFNLIYDDDIKAKKETKGEQITTGPKVQLKQMLGIGLEYNF
;
A
#
# COMPACT_ATOMS: atom_id res chain seq x y z
N MET A 1 -32.66 11.55 25.96
CA MET A 1 -33.52 10.74 25.12
C MET A 1 -33.85 11.54 23.87
N THR A 2 -33.64 11.09 22.68
CA THR A 2 -33.79 11.79 21.38
C THR A 2 -32.56 12.62 20.96
N LYS A 3 -31.48 11.96 20.50
CA LYS A 3 -30.40 12.59 19.74
C LYS A 3 -29.83 11.69 18.61
N SER A 4 -30.65 10.82 18.02
CA SER A 4 -30.18 9.88 17.00
C SER A 4 -30.65 10.17 15.55
N ASN A 5 -31.59 11.11 15.32
CA ASN A 5 -32.20 11.24 14.00
C ASN A 5 -31.54 12.23 13.02
N ASN A 6 -30.50 12.99 13.47
CA ASN A 6 -29.97 14.08 12.63
C ASN A 6 -28.86 13.64 11.67
N PHE A 7 -28.25 12.48 11.88
CA PHE A 7 -27.13 12.04 11.01
C PHE A 7 -27.63 11.41 9.70
N PHE A 8 -28.72 10.68 9.77
CA PHE A 8 -29.33 10.07 8.59
C PHE A 8 -29.98 11.11 7.66
N SER A 9 -30.57 12.18 8.25
CA SER A 9 -31.11 13.31 7.49
C SER A 9 -30.04 14.12 6.76
N LEU A 10 -28.82 14.20 7.30
CA LEU A 10 -27.72 14.94 6.65
C LEU A 10 -27.17 14.20 5.44
N LEU A 11 -27.10 12.89 5.47
CA LEU A 11 -26.62 12.06 4.35
C LEU A 11 -27.63 12.08 3.19
N VAL A 12 -28.91 12.02 3.48
CA VAL A 12 -29.99 12.12 2.47
C VAL A 12 -30.08 13.53 1.87
N LEU A 13 -29.83 14.59 2.64
CA LEU A 13 -29.80 15.96 2.12
C LEU A 13 -28.60 16.21 1.20
N PHE A 14 -27.46 15.57 1.44
CA PHE A 14 -26.30 15.70 0.56
C PHE A 14 -26.51 15.02 -0.81
N LEU A 15 -27.34 13.99 -0.88
CA LEU A 15 -27.68 13.29 -2.12
C LEU A 15 -28.75 14.01 -2.95
N ILE A 16 -29.52 14.93 -2.35
CA ILE A 16 -30.61 15.65 -3.05
C ILE A 16 -30.17 17.03 -3.59
N SER A 17 -29.04 17.56 -3.13
CA SER A 17 -28.55 18.90 -3.53
C SER A 17 -27.75 18.93 -4.83
N THR A 18 -27.60 17.84 -5.57
CA THR A 18 -26.96 17.81 -6.89
C THR A 18 -27.97 17.99 -8.03
N ASN A 19 -28.84 18.98 -7.96
CA ASN A 19 -29.58 19.41 -9.12
C ASN A 19 -28.69 20.24 -10.02
N SER A 20 -28.08 19.62 -10.98
CA SER A 20 -28.08 19.91 -12.41
C SER A 20 -28.14 21.38 -12.79
N PHE A 21 -27.00 22.01 -12.97
CA PHE A 21 -26.85 22.97 -14.04
C PHE A 21 -26.25 22.27 -15.26
N SER A 22 -27.12 21.73 -16.11
CA SER A 22 -26.77 21.36 -17.48
C SER A 22 -26.54 22.69 -18.24
N GLN A 23 -25.30 23.15 -18.23
CA GLN A 23 -24.90 24.07 -19.30
C GLN A 23 -24.52 23.18 -20.48
N GLU A 24 -25.28 23.30 -21.57
CA GLU A 24 -24.82 22.87 -22.88
C GLU A 24 -23.54 23.64 -23.22
N ASN A 25 -22.43 23.10 -22.82
CA ASN A 25 -21.15 23.52 -23.34
C ASN A 25 -21.09 23.04 -24.80
N VAL A 26 -21.33 23.97 -25.73
CA VAL A 26 -20.86 23.85 -27.09
C VAL A 26 -19.38 23.57 -27.01
N VAL A 27 -19.03 22.27 -27.07
CA VAL A 27 -17.65 21.83 -27.18
C VAL A 27 -17.16 22.35 -28.52
N ARG A 28 -16.58 23.54 -28.51
CA ARG A 28 -15.62 23.89 -29.53
C ARG A 28 -14.56 22.83 -29.44
N LYS A 29 -14.58 21.89 -30.38
CA LYS A 29 -13.52 20.95 -30.63
C LYS A 29 -12.33 21.79 -31.11
N THR A 30 -11.66 22.44 -30.15
CA THR A 30 -10.33 22.95 -30.39
C THR A 30 -9.56 21.66 -30.66
N ILE A 31 -9.16 21.48 -31.93
CA ILE A 31 -8.09 20.54 -32.24
C ILE A 31 -6.88 21.18 -31.57
N VAL A 32 -6.74 20.90 -30.27
CA VAL A 32 -5.45 20.99 -29.61
C VAL A 32 -4.67 19.93 -30.35
N LEU A 33 -3.81 20.38 -31.27
CA LEU A 33 -2.66 19.57 -31.68
C LEU A 33 -2.08 19.13 -30.34
N ASP A 34 -2.35 17.87 -29.99
CA ASP A 34 -1.84 17.22 -28.80
C ASP A 34 -0.32 17.41 -28.94
N SER A 35 0.18 18.42 -28.26
CA SER A 35 1.59 18.74 -28.30
C SER A 35 2.21 17.44 -27.87
N LEU A 36 3.08 16.89 -28.68
CA LEU A 36 3.75 15.60 -28.60
C LEU A 36 4.46 15.45 -27.24
N SER A 37 3.71 15.55 -26.16
CA SER A 37 4.21 15.30 -24.82
C SER A 37 4.51 13.83 -24.73
N ASN A 38 5.79 13.51 -24.52
CA ASN A 38 6.21 12.14 -24.26
C ASN A 38 5.69 11.63 -22.89
N TRP A 39 5.00 12.49 -22.15
CA TRP A 39 4.42 12.17 -20.85
C TRP A 39 2.95 11.75 -20.97
N LYS A 40 2.61 10.64 -20.32
CA LYS A 40 1.24 10.21 -20.07
C LYS A 40 0.99 10.24 -18.56
N ASN A 41 -0.07 10.94 -18.18
CA ASN A 41 -0.50 11.04 -16.79
C ASN A 41 -1.77 10.21 -16.60
N THR A 42 -1.91 9.57 -15.43
CA THR A 42 -3.14 8.89 -15.01
C THR A 42 -3.32 9.13 -13.52
N ASN A 43 -4.46 9.66 -13.15
CA ASN A 43 -4.80 9.89 -11.76
C ASN A 43 -6.06 9.11 -11.43
N LYS A 44 -6.05 8.48 -10.28
CA LYS A 44 -7.21 7.81 -9.70
C LYS A 44 -7.36 8.24 -8.26
N VAL A 45 -8.56 8.60 -7.88
CA VAL A 45 -8.96 8.76 -6.48
C VAL A 45 -10.17 7.90 -6.21
N GLY A 46 -10.23 7.34 -5.03
CA GLY A 46 -11.33 6.45 -4.64
C GLY A 46 -11.62 6.53 -3.16
N PHE A 47 -12.84 6.24 -2.81
CA PHE A 47 -13.32 6.13 -1.44
C PHE A 47 -14.19 4.89 -1.31
N ASP A 48 -13.77 3.97 -0.43
CA ASP A 48 -14.57 2.79 -0.07
C ASP A 48 -15.24 3.04 1.28
N LEU A 49 -16.52 2.71 1.38
CA LEU A 49 -17.31 2.78 2.60
C LEU A 49 -17.90 1.40 2.90
N SER A 50 -17.87 1.02 4.16
CA SER A 50 -18.59 -0.15 4.68
C SER A 50 -19.28 0.23 5.98
N GLU A 51 -20.56 -0.10 6.10
CA GLU A 51 -21.37 0.18 7.28
C GLU A 51 -22.16 -1.07 7.69
N ILE A 52 -22.22 -1.30 8.99
CA ILE A 52 -23.13 -2.24 9.64
C ILE A 52 -23.86 -1.48 10.73
N ALA A 53 -25.16 -1.34 10.63
CA ALA A 53 -26.01 -0.63 11.58
C ALA A 53 -27.03 -1.58 12.21
N PHE A 54 -27.13 -1.54 13.53
CA PHE A 54 -28.12 -2.26 14.31
C PHE A 54 -29.10 -1.29 14.96
N VAL A 55 -30.37 -1.45 14.68
CA VAL A 55 -31.45 -0.68 15.31
C VAL A 55 -32.44 -1.66 15.93
N ASN A 56 -32.62 -1.62 17.26
CA ASN A 56 -33.50 -2.52 18.01
C ASN A 56 -33.24 -4.01 17.74
N TRP A 57 -31.96 -4.36 17.50
CA TRP A 57 -31.55 -5.71 17.17
C TRP A 57 -31.29 -6.53 18.43
N ASN A 58 -32.13 -7.57 18.69
CA ASN A 58 -32.08 -8.33 19.95
C ASN A 58 -31.05 -9.46 19.97
N ALA A 59 -30.47 -9.83 18.83
CA ALA A 59 -29.53 -10.95 18.74
C ALA A 59 -28.07 -10.57 19.06
N GLY A 60 -27.84 -9.34 19.52
CA GLY A 60 -26.49 -8.81 19.77
C GLY A 60 -25.79 -8.31 18.50
N GLY A 61 -24.68 -7.60 18.68
CA GLY A 61 -23.89 -6.98 17.65
C GLY A 61 -23.52 -5.54 17.97
N GLN A 62 -22.55 -4.97 17.26
CA GLN A 62 -22.14 -3.57 17.39
C GLN A 62 -22.14 -2.91 16.02
N SER A 63 -22.76 -1.74 15.94
CA SER A 63 -22.72 -0.92 14.74
C SER A 63 -21.30 -0.48 14.45
N SER A 64 -20.91 -0.48 13.19
CA SER A 64 -19.58 -0.03 12.76
C SER A 64 -19.63 0.65 11.40
N VAL A 65 -18.73 1.61 11.21
CA VAL A 65 -18.48 2.25 9.92
C VAL A 65 -17.00 2.24 9.62
N SER A 66 -16.64 1.88 8.39
CA SER A 66 -15.27 1.90 7.90
C SER A 66 -15.19 2.76 6.64
N GLY A 67 -14.12 3.57 6.55
CA GLY A 67 -13.81 4.35 5.37
C GLY A 67 -12.37 4.13 4.94
N LEU A 68 -12.14 4.01 3.62
CA LEU A 68 -10.81 3.92 3.01
C LEU A 68 -10.68 4.93 1.87
N LEU A 69 -9.79 5.90 2.04
CA LEU A 69 -9.38 6.83 0.99
C LEU A 69 -8.22 6.23 0.20
N LYS A 70 -8.28 6.33 -1.13
CA LYS A 70 -7.29 5.80 -2.07
C LYS A 70 -6.87 6.87 -3.06
N GLY A 71 -5.57 6.91 -3.40
CA GLY A 71 -5.02 7.72 -4.45
C GLY A 71 -3.91 6.98 -5.18
N ASP A 72 -4.00 6.90 -6.53
CA ASP A 72 -2.98 6.32 -7.39
C ASP A 72 -2.66 7.31 -8.51
N PHE A 73 -1.42 7.81 -8.51
CA PHE A 73 -0.97 8.85 -9.45
C PHE A 73 0.22 8.32 -10.24
N ASN A 74 0.03 8.20 -11.57
CA ASN A 74 1.05 7.66 -12.46
C ASN A 74 1.54 8.73 -13.43
N ARG A 75 2.85 8.75 -13.67
CA ARG A 75 3.52 9.61 -14.64
C ARG A 75 4.45 8.76 -15.47
N THR A 76 4.14 8.61 -16.75
CA THR A 76 4.93 7.79 -17.68
C THR A 76 5.50 8.67 -18.77
N TYR A 77 6.84 8.77 -18.82
CA TYR A 77 7.57 9.31 -19.94
C TYR A 77 7.97 8.19 -20.88
N LYS A 78 7.70 8.34 -22.16
CA LYS A 78 8.14 7.39 -23.19
C LYS A 78 8.63 8.12 -24.42
N ARG A 79 9.89 7.89 -24.77
CA ARG A 79 10.48 8.40 -26.02
C ARG A 79 11.43 7.37 -26.59
N GLN A 80 11.17 6.89 -27.81
CA GLN A 80 11.99 5.89 -28.49
C GLN A 80 12.37 4.72 -27.56
N ASN A 81 13.61 4.65 -27.14
CA ASN A 81 14.19 3.58 -26.34
C ASN A 81 14.08 3.81 -24.83
N VAL A 82 13.61 4.97 -24.38
CA VAL A 82 13.53 5.36 -22.98
C VAL A 82 12.10 5.22 -22.47
N LEU A 83 11.98 4.63 -21.30
CA LEU A 83 10.77 4.57 -20.50
C LEU A 83 11.09 5.04 -19.08
N TRP A 84 10.37 6.04 -18.58
CA TRP A 84 10.45 6.43 -17.18
C TRP A 84 9.06 6.44 -16.58
N PHE A 85 8.83 5.55 -15.64
CA PHE A 85 7.54 5.37 -14.96
C PHE A 85 7.68 5.76 -13.49
N ASN A 86 6.78 6.63 -13.03
CA ASN A 86 6.67 7.03 -11.63
C ASN A 86 5.24 6.75 -11.16
N GLU A 87 5.12 6.17 -9.97
CA GLU A 87 3.84 5.83 -9.34
C GLU A 87 3.86 6.30 -7.88
N LEU A 88 2.82 7.04 -7.49
CA LEU A 88 2.56 7.40 -6.10
C LEU A 88 1.24 6.76 -5.68
N ILE A 89 1.30 5.91 -4.64
CA ILE A 89 0.14 5.24 -4.05
C ILE A 89 -0.06 5.77 -2.63
N LEU A 90 -1.26 6.25 -2.37
CA LEU A 90 -1.69 6.77 -1.08
C LEU A 90 -2.93 6.00 -0.61
N ARG A 91 -2.91 5.50 0.64
CA ARG A 91 -4.07 4.84 1.26
C ARG A 91 -4.17 5.25 2.71
N TYR A 92 -5.39 5.58 3.13
CA TYR A 92 -5.66 5.87 4.54
C TYR A 92 -7.04 5.36 4.91
N GLY A 93 -7.08 4.40 5.81
CA GLY A 93 -8.30 3.73 6.25
C GLY A 93 -8.53 3.85 7.74
N VAL A 94 -9.80 4.01 8.11
CA VAL A 94 -10.25 4.06 9.50
C VAL A 94 -11.51 3.22 9.70
N ASN A 95 -11.69 2.74 10.92
CA ASN A 95 -12.91 2.07 11.39
C ASN A 95 -13.37 2.70 12.70
N LYS A 96 -14.66 2.90 12.82
CA LYS A 96 -15.33 3.32 14.05
C LYS A 96 -16.40 2.30 14.40
N GLN A 97 -16.39 1.81 15.64
CA GLN A 97 -17.42 0.97 16.23
C GLN A 97 -18.06 1.70 17.41
N ASP A 98 -19.30 1.35 17.73
CA ASP A 98 -19.98 1.89 18.91
C ASP A 98 -19.19 1.55 20.18
N GLY A 99 -19.02 2.57 21.05
CA GLY A 99 -18.26 2.43 22.29
C GLY A 99 -16.74 2.32 22.15
N ILE A 100 -16.20 2.29 20.94
CA ILE A 100 -14.76 2.12 20.68
C ILE A 100 -14.20 3.36 19.97
N ALA A 101 -13.00 3.80 20.33
CA ALA A 101 -12.30 4.89 19.64
C ALA A 101 -12.01 4.52 18.18
N ILE A 102 -11.87 5.53 17.31
CA ILE A 102 -11.50 5.33 15.91
C ILE A 102 -10.16 4.58 15.82
N ARG A 103 -10.12 3.55 14.98
CA ARG A 103 -8.94 2.73 14.75
C ARG A 103 -8.49 2.84 13.31
N LYS A 104 -7.18 2.91 13.11
CA LYS A 104 -6.57 2.85 11.79
C LYS A 104 -6.65 1.43 11.24
N THR A 105 -7.09 1.28 9.97
CA THR A 105 -7.19 -0.01 9.26
C THR A 105 -6.24 -0.11 8.08
N ASP A 106 -5.87 1.02 7.49
CA ASP A 106 -4.87 1.10 6.42
C ASP A 106 -4.08 2.40 6.51
N ASP A 107 -2.82 2.39 6.08
CA ASP A 107 -1.97 3.57 6.09
C ASP A 107 -0.74 3.31 5.22
N VAL A 108 -0.75 3.79 3.98
CA VAL A 108 0.29 3.55 2.99
C VAL A 108 0.67 4.83 2.28
N PHE A 109 1.95 5.15 2.32
CA PHE A 109 2.62 6.07 1.40
C PHE A 109 3.66 5.26 0.63
N ARG A 110 3.47 5.09 -0.68
CA ARG A 110 4.41 4.36 -1.54
C ARG A 110 4.74 5.18 -2.77
N PHE A 111 6.02 5.34 -3.03
CA PHE A 111 6.53 5.96 -4.25
C PHE A 111 7.43 4.99 -4.98
N ASN A 112 7.15 4.76 -6.26
CA ASN A 112 7.92 3.92 -7.16
C ASN A 112 8.44 4.77 -8.32
N SER A 113 9.71 4.62 -8.67
CA SER A 113 10.30 5.20 -9.87
C SER A 113 11.10 4.14 -10.62
N THR A 114 10.80 3.98 -11.90
CA THR A 114 11.43 2.98 -12.77
C THR A 114 11.93 3.68 -14.02
N PHE A 115 13.25 3.73 -14.20
CA PHE A 115 13.88 4.21 -15.41
C PHE A 115 14.38 3.02 -16.23
N GLY A 116 13.96 2.92 -17.48
CA GLY A 116 14.32 1.83 -18.38
C GLY A 116 14.87 2.34 -19.72
N TYR A 117 15.90 1.65 -20.19
CA TYR A 117 16.46 1.84 -21.52
C TYR A 117 16.49 0.51 -22.28
N ARG A 118 16.15 0.52 -23.55
CA ARG A 118 16.22 -0.66 -24.43
C ARG A 118 17.01 -0.35 -25.70
N ASN A 119 17.75 -1.33 -26.21
CA ASN A 119 18.56 -1.14 -27.40
C ASN A 119 17.72 -1.11 -28.67
N ASP A 120 16.62 -1.90 -28.71
CA ASP A 120 15.70 -2.02 -29.83
C ASP A 120 14.29 -1.60 -29.43
N THR A 121 13.66 -0.75 -30.23
CA THR A 121 12.30 -0.25 -30.02
C THR A 121 11.21 -1.33 -30.11
N LEU A 122 11.49 -2.46 -30.73
CA LEU A 122 10.59 -3.62 -30.82
C LEU A 122 10.74 -4.56 -29.62
N SER A 123 11.86 -4.50 -28.90
CA SER A 123 12.09 -5.32 -27.71
C SER A 123 11.17 -4.95 -26.57
N ASN A 124 10.70 -5.95 -25.84
CA ASN A 124 10.01 -5.78 -24.54
C ASN A 124 10.98 -5.77 -23.34
N TRP A 125 12.27 -6.02 -23.58
CA TRP A 125 13.30 -6.02 -22.55
C TRP A 125 13.94 -4.64 -22.39
N TYR A 126 14.07 -4.20 -21.12
CA TYR A 126 14.72 -2.95 -20.73
C TYR A 126 15.84 -3.23 -19.73
N HIS A 127 16.96 -2.55 -19.87
CA HIS A 127 17.91 -2.34 -18.77
C HIS A 127 17.29 -1.31 -17.85
N THR A 128 17.17 -1.61 -16.57
CA THR A 128 16.28 -0.85 -15.70
C THR A 128 16.95 -0.52 -14.37
N ILE A 129 16.74 0.72 -13.92
CA ILE A 129 17.04 1.15 -12.57
C ILE A 129 15.70 1.43 -11.88
N LYS A 130 15.50 0.83 -10.70
CA LYS A 130 14.29 1.04 -9.89
C LYS A 130 14.63 1.62 -8.53
N PHE A 131 13.77 2.54 -8.11
CA PHE A 131 13.70 3.06 -6.76
C PHE A 131 12.29 2.87 -6.21
N ASN A 132 12.20 2.34 -4.99
CA ASN A 132 10.95 2.23 -4.24
C ASN A 132 11.14 2.84 -2.87
N PHE A 133 10.15 3.59 -2.41
CA PHE A 133 10.05 4.11 -1.06
C PHE A 133 8.67 3.82 -0.49
N ASN A 134 8.59 3.23 0.70
CA ASN A 134 7.35 2.87 1.34
C ASN A 134 7.39 3.22 2.83
N THR A 135 6.36 3.92 3.33
CA THR A 135 6.16 4.24 4.75
C THR A 135 4.68 4.44 5.05
N GLN A 136 4.35 4.98 6.21
CA GLN A 136 3.01 5.32 6.69
C GLN A 136 2.93 6.80 7.09
N PHE A 137 1.71 7.35 7.18
CA PHE A 137 1.46 8.75 7.53
C PHE A 137 1.34 8.99 9.03
N THR A 138 0.77 8.02 9.77
CA THR A 138 0.36 8.18 11.16
C THR A 138 0.87 7.04 12.04
N ASN A 139 0.78 7.19 13.34
CA ASN A 139 1.13 6.16 14.29
C ASN A 139 0.23 4.92 14.14
N GLY A 140 0.83 3.74 14.30
CA GLY A 140 0.11 2.48 14.45
C GLY A 140 0.14 1.99 15.88
N TYR A 141 -0.93 1.31 16.30
CA TYR A 141 -1.10 0.86 17.68
C TYR A 141 -1.53 -0.60 17.74
N ASN A 142 -1.23 -1.26 18.84
CA ASN A 142 -1.77 -2.59 19.16
C ASN A 142 -3.07 -2.44 19.94
N TYR A 143 -4.15 -2.14 19.22
CA TYR A 143 -5.45 -1.87 19.83
C TYR A 143 -5.91 -3.02 20.74
N PRO A 144 -6.61 -2.71 21.88
CA PRO A 144 -7.14 -1.40 22.27
C PRO A 144 -6.13 -0.44 22.90
N ASN A 145 -4.88 -0.87 23.17
CA ASN A 145 -3.88 -0.03 23.79
C ASN A 145 -3.31 0.98 22.76
N THR A 146 -3.43 2.26 23.09
CA THR A 146 -2.92 3.39 22.29
C THR A 146 -1.85 4.23 23.01
N ASP A 147 -1.35 3.77 24.18
CA ASP A 147 -0.36 4.51 24.95
C ASP A 147 0.99 4.54 24.23
N LEU A 148 1.35 3.41 23.62
CA LEU A 148 2.63 3.28 22.90
C LEU A 148 2.40 2.85 21.45
N ALA A 149 2.81 3.70 20.53
CA ALA A 149 2.80 3.37 19.11
C ALA A 149 3.76 2.21 18.82
N ILE A 150 3.31 1.22 18.03
CA ILE A 150 4.13 0.10 17.54
C ILE A 150 4.76 0.41 16.17
N SER A 151 4.28 1.44 15.49
CA SER A 151 4.87 2.00 14.27
C SER A 151 4.58 3.49 14.19
N LYS A 152 5.42 4.24 13.46
CA LYS A 152 5.29 5.70 13.26
C LYS A 152 5.67 6.07 11.82
N PRO A 153 5.41 7.29 11.34
CA PRO A 153 6.01 7.79 10.11
C PRO A 153 7.53 7.59 10.13
N PHE A 154 8.09 7.04 9.05
CA PHE A 154 9.50 6.64 8.95
C PHE A 154 10.02 5.67 10.03
N ALA A 155 9.11 4.96 10.69
CA ALA A 155 9.42 3.89 11.65
C ALA A 155 8.35 2.80 11.61
N PRO A 156 8.33 1.95 10.50
CA PRO A 156 9.37 1.83 9.49
C PRO A 156 9.20 2.72 8.27
N ALA A 157 10.30 2.96 7.56
CA ALA A 157 10.30 3.25 6.13
C ALA A 157 11.24 2.26 5.44
N TYR A 158 10.84 1.83 4.25
CA TYR A 158 11.63 0.90 3.43
C TYR A 158 12.02 1.58 2.12
N THR A 159 13.28 1.43 1.71
CA THR A 159 13.72 1.82 0.38
C THR A 159 14.36 0.64 -0.33
N PHE A 160 14.08 0.52 -1.64
CA PHE A 160 14.78 -0.39 -2.52
C PHE A 160 15.39 0.40 -3.66
N PHE A 161 16.66 0.17 -3.93
CA PHE A 161 17.34 0.71 -5.10
C PHE A 161 18.03 -0.44 -5.82
N GLY A 162 17.57 -0.77 -7.04
CA GLY A 162 18.04 -1.92 -7.77
C GLY A 162 18.32 -1.63 -9.24
N MET A 163 19.31 -2.33 -9.78
CA MET A 163 19.65 -2.32 -11.22
C MET A 163 19.48 -3.72 -11.78
N GLY A 164 18.83 -3.84 -12.95
CA GLY A 164 18.53 -5.15 -13.52
C GLY A 164 17.88 -5.08 -14.90
N ALA A 165 17.18 -6.15 -15.23
CA ALA A 165 16.43 -6.31 -16.48
C ALA A 165 14.93 -6.37 -16.22
N GLU A 166 14.15 -5.64 -17.02
CA GLU A 166 12.69 -5.66 -16.98
C GLU A 166 12.14 -6.13 -18.31
N TYR A 167 11.28 -7.15 -18.27
CA TYR A 167 10.41 -7.51 -19.38
C TYR A 167 9.05 -6.82 -19.19
N ASN A 168 8.65 -5.98 -20.15
CA ASN A 168 7.44 -5.18 -20.07
C ASN A 168 6.56 -5.39 -21.30
N ASN A 169 5.57 -6.28 -21.19
CA ASN A 169 4.60 -6.53 -22.25
C ASN A 169 3.31 -5.73 -21.96
N LYS A 170 3.12 -4.65 -22.73
CA LYS A 170 2.00 -3.72 -22.54
C LYS A 170 0.65 -4.32 -22.95
N GLU A 171 0.62 -5.19 -23.98
CA GLU A 171 -0.62 -5.83 -24.45
C GLU A 171 -1.16 -6.78 -23.38
N LYS A 172 -0.29 -7.57 -22.79
CA LYS A 172 -0.62 -8.50 -21.72
C LYS A 172 -0.69 -7.84 -20.35
N LYS A 173 -0.32 -6.54 -20.22
CA LYS A 173 -0.17 -5.82 -18.95
C LYS A 173 0.63 -6.65 -17.94
N PHE A 174 1.75 -7.22 -18.42
CA PHE A 174 2.64 -8.09 -17.67
C PHE A 174 4.01 -7.45 -17.58
N ILE A 175 4.53 -7.32 -16.38
CA ILE A 175 5.88 -6.82 -16.08
C ILE A 175 6.57 -7.85 -15.22
N PHE A 176 7.78 -8.22 -15.62
CA PHE A 176 8.68 -9.04 -14.82
C PHE A 176 10.02 -8.30 -14.70
N TYR A 177 10.53 -8.18 -13.48
CA TYR A 177 11.80 -7.52 -13.21
C TYR A 177 12.70 -8.44 -12.38
N PHE A 178 13.95 -8.53 -12.80
CA PHE A 178 15.01 -9.25 -12.12
C PHE A 178 16.17 -8.29 -11.87
N SER A 179 16.55 -8.10 -10.61
CA SER A 179 17.70 -7.31 -10.19
C SER A 179 18.66 -8.17 -9.40
N PRO A 180 19.82 -8.52 -9.93
CA PRO A 180 20.86 -9.24 -9.18
C PRO A 180 21.55 -8.35 -8.15
N LEU A 181 21.36 -7.03 -8.21
CA LEU A 181 21.97 -6.07 -7.30
C LEU A 181 20.92 -5.06 -6.84
N THR A 182 20.38 -5.30 -5.65
CA THR A 182 19.39 -4.44 -4.99
C THR A 182 19.84 -4.11 -3.59
N LEU A 183 19.92 -2.81 -3.30
CA LEU A 183 20.10 -2.27 -1.96
C LEU A 183 18.73 -2.09 -1.31
N LYS A 184 18.49 -2.75 -0.18
CA LYS A 184 17.31 -2.56 0.67
C LYS A 184 17.76 -1.83 1.93
N ASN A 185 17.08 -0.72 2.29
CA ASN A 185 17.28 -0.05 3.57
C ASN A 185 15.97 -0.05 4.34
N THR A 186 16.07 -0.45 5.60
CA THR A 186 15.01 -0.31 6.60
C THR A 186 15.38 0.84 7.54
N LEU A 187 14.50 1.84 7.63
CA LEU A 187 14.67 3.01 8.49
C LEU A 187 13.67 2.92 9.64
N VAL A 188 14.15 3.12 10.88
CA VAL A 188 13.34 3.16 12.10
C VAL A 188 13.74 4.41 12.89
N LEU A 189 13.24 5.58 12.46
CA LEU A 189 13.71 6.87 13.01
C LEU A 189 13.26 7.11 14.45
N ASP A 190 12.28 6.36 14.97
CA ASP A 190 11.92 6.40 16.40
C ASP A 190 12.91 5.59 17.24
N GLN A 191 13.63 6.24 18.15
CA GLN A 191 14.67 5.59 18.95
C GLN A 191 14.14 4.50 19.88
N ARG A 192 12.92 4.63 20.41
CA ARG A 192 12.31 3.61 21.27
C ARG A 192 12.06 2.34 20.49
N LEU A 193 11.51 2.45 19.28
CA LEU A 193 11.29 1.31 18.40
C LEU A 193 12.63 0.70 17.93
N ALA A 194 13.61 1.52 17.62
CA ALA A 194 14.96 1.08 17.26
C ALA A 194 15.62 0.31 18.42
N ASN A 195 15.53 0.83 19.66
CA ASN A 195 16.06 0.14 20.83
C ASN A 195 15.40 -1.23 21.08
N GLN A 196 14.17 -1.41 20.63
CA GLN A 196 13.46 -2.69 20.71
C GLN A 196 13.83 -3.66 19.56
N GLY A 197 14.65 -3.24 18.60
CA GLY A 197 14.95 -4.01 17.40
C GLY A 197 13.73 -4.17 16.48
N ALA A 198 12.80 -3.19 16.49
CA ALA A 198 11.60 -3.24 15.67
C ALA A 198 11.99 -3.23 14.18
N PHE A 199 11.22 -3.97 13.38
CA PHE A 199 11.39 -4.05 11.91
C PHE A 199 12.77 -4.57 11.44
N GLY A 200 13.45 -5.37 12.31
CA GLY A 200 14.70 -6.05 11.96
C GLY A 200 15.97 -5.22 12.13
N VAL A 201 15.92 -3.98 12.65
CA VAL A 201 17.14 -3.23 13.01
C VAL A 201 17.79 -3.81 14.28
N GLU A 202 19.07 -3.56 14.48
CA GLU A 202 19.77 -4.02 15.68
C GLU A 202 19.23 -3.34 16.93
N LYS A 203 18.92 -4.16 17.95
CA LYS A 203 18.37 -3.69 19.22
C LYS A 203 19.44 -3.06 20.09
N ALA A 204 19.02 -2.23 21.05
CA ALA A 204 19.87 -1.71 22.09
C ALA A 204 20.48 -2.82 22.96
N VAL A 205 21.70 -2.57 23.45
CA VAL A 205 22.41 -3.44 24.40
C VAL A 205 22.37 -2.80 25.78
N TYR A 206 22.02 -3.61 26.78
CA TYR A 206 21.98 -3.22 28.19
C TYR A 206 22.93 -4.08 29.01
N ASP A 207 23.48 -3.52 30.09
CA ASP A 207 24.26 -4.29 31.06
C ASP A 207 23.36 -5.16 31.97
N GLY A 208 23.97 -5.98 32.82
CA GLY A 208 23.26 -6.83 33.78
C GLY A 208 22.44 -6.08 34.82
N SER A 209 22.65 -4.77 34.96
CA SER A 209 21.93 -3.85 35.86
C SER A 209 20.82 -3.07 35.14
N GLY A 210 20.67 -3.27 33.84
CA GLY A 210 19.64 -2.59 33.02
C GLY A 210 20.07 -1.20 32.49
N ASN A 211 21.35 -0.81 32.63
CA ASN A 211 21.84 0.46 32.06
C ASN A 211 22.13 0.30 30.58
N LEU A 212 21.86 1.32 29.79
CA LEU A 212 22.07 1.33 28.36
C LEU A 212 23.57 1.39 28.04
N ILE A 213 24.09 0.34 27.37
CA ILE A 213 25.47 0.30 26.85
C ILE A 213 25.51 0.90 25.44
N SER A 214 24.64 0.45 24.54
CA SER A 214 24.54 0.99 23.18
C SER A 214 23.07 1.13 22.76
N ARG A 215 22.78 2.22 22.02
CA ARG A 215 21.45 2.44 21.44
C ARG A 215 21.21 1.48 20.29
N GLY A 216 19.96 1.13 20.08
CA GLY A 216 19.55 0.38 18.90
C GLY A 216 19.77 1.21 17.62
N GLU A 217 20.15 0.52 16.55
CA GLU A 217 20.38 1.11 15.24
C GLU A 217 19.05 1.56 14.61
N LYS A 218 19.09 2.72 13.95
CA LYS A 218 17.92 3.29 13.25
C LYS A 218 17.83 2.86 11.79
N THR A 219 18.86 2.20 11.31
CA THR A 219 18.96 1.79 9.91
C THR A 219 19.49 0.37 9.82
N LYS A 220 18.94 -0.38 8.88
CA LYS A 220 19.49 -1.67 8.44
C LYS A 220 19.66 -1.61 6.94
N THR A 221 20.85 -1.90 6.46
CA THR A 221 21.17 -1.93 5.03
C THR A 221 21.47 -3.37 4.61
N GLU A 222 20.83 -3.81 3.55
CA GLU A 222 20.94 -5.15 3.01
C GLU A 222 21.24 -5.04 1.51
N LEU A 223 22.02 -5.98 0.99
CA LEU A 223 22.33 -6.10 -0.43
C LEU A 223 21.92 -7.48 -0.92
N GLY A 224 21.08 -7.54 -1.95
CA GLY A 224 20.52 -8.82 -2.35
C GLY A 224 19.99 -8.87 -3.77
N VAL A 225 19.31 -9.97 -4.06
CA VAL A 225 18.58 -10.21 -5.30
C VAL A 225 17.10 -9.86 -5.12
N LEU A 226 16.54 -9.16 -6.11
CA LEU A 226 15.12 -8.78 -6.14
C LEU A 226 14.47 -9.32 -7.42
N VAL A 227 13.34 -10.00 -7.23
CA VAL A 227 12.44 -10.40 -8.33
C VAL A 227 11.08 -9.76 -8.10
N THR A 228 10.54 -9.09 -9.12
CA THR A 228 9.17 -8.58 -9.03
C THR A 228 8.35 -9.00 -10.24
N ASN A 229 7.06 -9.26 -10.00
CA ASN A 229 6.09 -9.55 -11.04
C ASN A 229 4.85 -8.66 -10.86
N TYR A 230 4.38 -8.11 -11.95
CA TYR A 230 3.09 -7.41 -12.02
C TYR A 230 2.28 -7.97 -13.18
N LEU A 231 1.03 -8.31 -12.92
CA LEU A 231 0.07 -8.73 -13.94
C LEU A 231 -1.26 -8.05 -13.66
N LYS A 232 -1.84 -7.45 -14.70
CA LYS A 232 -3.22 -6.95 -14.66
C LYS A 232 -4.00 -7.55 -15.82
N LYS A 233 -5.03 -8.34 -15.52
CA LYS A 233 -5.79 -9.08 -16.54
C LYS A 233 -7.28 -9.08 -16.21
N GLU A 234 -8.10 -8.82 -17.21
CA GLU A 234 -9.53 -9.13 -17.13
C GLU A 234 -9.69 -10.66 -17.23
N ILE A 235 -10.18 -11.27 -16.15
CA ILE A 235 -10.32 -12.72 -16.00
C ILE A 235 -11.76 -13.18 -16.29
N ALA A 236 -12.74 -12.27 -16.16
CA ALA A 236 -14.11 -12.44 -16.55
C ALA A 236 -14.70 -11.06 -16.90
N LYS A 237 -15.88 -11.02 -17.53
CA LYS A 237 -16.58 -9.76 -17.84
C LYS A 237 -16.71 -8.91 -16.58
N ASN A 238 -16.20 -7.67 -16.61
CA ASN A 238 -16.20 -6.73 -15.49
C ASN A 238 -15.38 -7.18 -14.26
N VAL A 239 -14.54 -8.21 -14.37
CA VAL A 239 -13.69 -8.68 -13.29
C VAL A 239 -12.23 -8.60 -13.71
N THR A 240 -11.47 -7.74 -13.07
CA THR A 240 -10.04 -7.57 -13.32
C THR A 240 -9.24 -8.08 -12.14
N LEU A 241 -8.28 -8.98 -12.40
CA LEU A 241 -7.26 -9.37 -11.46
C LEU A 241 -6.03 -8.47 -11.63
N GLU A 242 -5.58 -7.89 -10.52
CA GLU A 242 -4.27 -7.23 -10.43
C GLU A 242 -3.42 -8.00 -9.41
N ASN A 243 -2.29 -8.54 -9.87
CA ASN A 243 -1.35 -9.30 -9.07
C ASN A 243 -0.02 -8.56 -8.99
N ARG A 244 0.55 -8.45 -7.81
CA ARG A 244 1.88 -7.90 -7.53
C ARG A 244 2.62 -8.87 -6.63
N LEU A 245 3.78 -9.31 -7.04
CA LEU A 245 4.66 -10.19 -6.26
C LEU A 245 6.04 -9.56 -6.18
N ILE A 246 6.59 -9.51 -4.98
CA ILE A 246 7.96 -9.08 -4.69
C ILE A 246 8.63 -10.19 -3.91
N LEU A 247 9.78 -10.65 -4.39
CA LEU A 247 10.64 -11.62 -3.74
C LEU A 247 12.01 -11.00 -3.57
N TYR A 248 12.54 -11.01 -2.34
CA TYR A 248 13.86 -10.50 -2.02
C TYR A 248 14.66 -11.52 -1.20
N SER A 249 15.96 -11.63 -1.46
CA SER A 249 16.86 -12.42 -0.63
C SER A 249 18.18 -11.67 -0.45
N ASP A 250 18.60 -11.52 0.82
CA ASP A 250 19.84 -10.83 1.20
C ASP A 250 21.07 -11.74 0.95
N TYR A 251 22.09 -11.20 0.32
CA TYR A 251 23.35 -11.91 0.07
C TYR A 251 24.23 -12.03 1.32
N LEU A 252 24.11 -11.05 2.24
CA LEU A 252 25.01 -10.90 3.37
C LEU A 252 24.53 -11.65 4.61
N ASN A 253 23.18 -11.77 4.76
CA ASN A 253 22.58 -12.42 5.90
C ASN A 253 21.58 -13.48 5.43
N HIS A 254 21.90 -14.76 5.67
CA HIS A 254 21.01 -15.89 5.39
C HIS A 254 20.53 -15.98 3.93
N PHE A 255 21.46 -15.88 2.96
CA PHE A 255 21.14 -16.07 1.54
C PHE A 255 20.36 -17.35 1.31
N GLY A 256 19.22 -17.22 0.58
CA GLY A 256 18.27 -18.32 0.38
C GLY A 256 17.00 -18.20 1.22
N ASN A 257 17.00 -17.40 2.29
CA ASN A 257 15.75 -16.94 2.90
C ASN A 257 15.11 -15.92 1.98
N ILE A 258 13.82 -16.07 1.74
CA ILE A 258 13.10 -15.23 0.77
C ILE A 258 12.03 -14.43 1.50
N ASP A 259 12.19 -13.11 1.50
CA ASP A 259 11.13 -12.19 1.86
C ASP A 259 10.09 -12.15 0.74
N ILE A 260 8.82 -12.18 1.11
CA ILE A 260 7.69 -12.21 0.18
C ILE A 260 6.73 -11.07 0.52
N ASP A 261 6.42 -10.21 -0.47
CA ASP A 261 5.24 -9.33 -0.44
C ASP A 261 4.39 -9.67 -1.68
N TRP A 262 3.26 -10.34 -1.44
CA TRP A 262 2.33 -10.73 -2.48
C TRP A 262 0.99 -10.07 -2.29
N GLN A 263 0.51 -9.39 -3.33
CA GLN A 263 -0.76 -8.69 -3.36
C GLN A 263 -1.59 -9.19 -4.55
N ALA A 264 -2.83 -9.55 -4.30
CA ALA A 264 -3.80 -9.89 -5.32
C ALA A 264 -5.09 -9.11 -5.08
N PHE A 265 -5.53 -8.35 -6.09
CA PHE A 265 -6.76 -7.57 -6.05
C PHE A 265 -7.68 -8.00 -7.18
N PHE A 266 -8.94 -8.19 -6.85
CA PHE A 266 -10.02 -8.41 -7.81
C PHE A 266 -10.91 -7.17 -7.81
N ASP A 267 -10.91 -6.44 -8.92
CA ASP A 267 -11.76 -5.29 -9.14
C ASP A 267 -13.00 -5.75 -9.92
N LEU A 268 -14.17 -5.61 -9.32
CA LEU A 268 -15.46 -5.94 -9.90
C LEU A 268 -16.16 -4.63 -10.26
N VAL A 269 -16.36 -4.38 -11.55
CA VAL A 269 -16.96 -3.15 -12.07
C VAL A 269 -18.47 -3.30 -12.11
N VAL A 270 -19.18 -2.54 -11.27
CA VAL A 270 -20.64 -2.46 -11.27
C VAL A 270 -21.11 -1.46 -12.33
N ASN A 271 -20.51 -0.27 -12.37
CA ASN A 271 -20.71 0.75 -13.38
C ASN A 271 -19.47 1.66 -13.47
N GLN A 272 -19.57 2.78 -14.20
CA GLN A 272 -18.44 3.70 -14.41
C GLN A 272 -17.87 4.34 -13.13
N TYR A 273 -18.64 4.39 -12.03
CA TYR A 273 -18.24 5.00 -10.76
C TYR A 273 -18.15 3.99 -9.62
N VAL A 274 -19.01 2.96 -9.61
CA VAL A 274 -19.13 2.00 -8.51
C VAL A 274 -18.34 0.75 -8.81
N LYS A 275 -17.47 0.37 -7.87
CA LYS A 275 -16.69 -0.87 -7.91
C LYS A 275 -16.76 -1.62 -6.60
N ALA A 276 -16.69 -2.93 -6.66
CA ALA A 276 -16.39 -3.77 -5.52
C ALA A 276 -14.94 -4.27 -5.65
N ASN A 277 -14.25 -4.34 -4.53
CA ASN A 277 -12.83 -4.74 -4.49
C ASN A 277 -12.67 -5.88 -3.49
N ILE A 278 -11.99 -6.94 -3.89
CA ILE A 278 -11.54 -8.01 -3.00
C ILE A 278 -10.02 -7.99 -3.06
N GLY A 279 -9.37 -7.82 -1.91
CA GLY A 279 -7.91 -7.73 -1.84
C GLY A 279 -7.32 -8.72 -0.85
N PHE A 280 -6.17 -9.28 -1.22
CA PHE A 280 -5.33 -10.10 -0.37
C PHE A 280 -3.93 -9.50 -0.38
N ASN A 281 -3.32 -9.36 0.80
CA ASN A 281 -1.91 -9.03 0.93
C ASN A 281 -1.28 -10.02 1.92
N LEU A 282 -0.25 -10.74 1.44
CA LEU A 282 0.53 -11.69 2.21
C LEU A 282 1.96 -11.17 2.30
N ILE A 283 2.47 -11.03 3.52
CA ILE A 283 3.83 -10.61 3.80
C ILE A 283 4.52 -11.68 4.62
N TYR A 284 5.70 -12.08 4.21
CA TYR A 284 6.64 -12.88 4.98
C TYR A 284 8.01 -12.22 4.92
N ASP A 285 8.64 -12.01 6.06
CA ASP A 285 9.97 -11.44 6.21
C ASP A 285 10.61 -12.17 7.39
N ASP A 286 11.73 -12.84 7.18
CA ASP A 286 12.38 -13.68 8.19
C ASP A 286 13.10 -12.87 9.28
N ASP A 287 13.35 -11.59 9.02
CA ASP A 287 13.90 -10.64 10.00
C ASP A 287 12.83 -10.12 10.97
N ILE A 288 11.56 -10.14 10.57
CA ILE A 288 10.45 -9.66 11.39
C ILE A 288 9.88 -10.77 12.26
N LYS A 289 10.36 -10.83 13.51
CA LYS A 289 9.90 -11.82 14.48
C LYS A 289 8.54 -11.44 15.08
N ALA A 290 7.63 -12.41 15.10
CA ALA A 290 6.33 -12.23 15.73
C ALA A 290 6.47 -12.26 17.27
N LYS A 291 5.63 -11.46 17.96
CA LYS A 291 5.51 -11.47 19.42
C LYS A 291 4.19 -12.15 19.80
N LYS A 292 4.23 -13.07 20.73
CA LYS A 292 3.05 -13.72 21.31
C LYS A 292 2.98 -13.41 22.79
N GLU A 293 1.83 -12.96 23.25
CA GLU A 293 1.56 -12.81 24.67
C GLU A 293 1.17 -14.17 25.25
N THR A 294 1.92 -14.62 26.27
CA THR A 294 1.64 -15.86 26.99
C THR A 294 1.77 -15.57 28.47
N LYS A 295 0.66 -15.69 29.21
CA LYS A 295 0.59 -15.44 30.68
C LYS A 295 1.07 -14.04 31.08
N GLY A 296 0.80 -12.99 30.29
CA GLY A 296 1.22 -11.62 30.55
C GLY A 296 2.65 -11.27 30.15
N GLU A 297 3.41 -12.23 29.62
CA GLU A 297 4.76 -12.01 29.09
C GLU A 297 4.74 -12.02 27.57
N GLN A 298 5.46 -11.07 26.93
CA GLN A 298 5.65 -11.03 25.49
C GLN A 298 6.82 -11.93 25.10
N ILE A 299 6.51 -13.11 24.55
CA ILE A 299 7.50 -14.06 24.03
C ILE A 299 7.73 -13.75 22.54
N THR A 300 8.98 -13.50 22.16
CA THR A 300 9.36 -13.40 20.75
C THR A 300 9.37 -14.80 20.14
N THR A 301 8.59 -15.01 19.11
CA THR A 301 8.54 -16.24 18.30
C THR A 301 9.30 -16.03 16.98
N GLY A 302 9.46 -17.10 16.19
CA GLY A 302 10.03 -16.99 14.84
C GLY A 302 9.19 -16.13 13.91
N PRO A 303 9.68 -15.86 12.68
CA PRO A 303 8.94 -15.11 11.67
C PRO A 303 7.63 -15.81 11.33
N LYS A 304 6.60 -15.04 10.99
CA LYS A 304 5.28 -15.56 10.63
C LYS A 304 4.74 -14.89 9.39
N VAL A 305 4.00 -15.64 8.60
CA VAL A 305 3.20 -15.09 7.51
C VAL A 305 2.14 -14.14 8.08
N GLN A 306 2.10 -12.94 7.53
CA GLN A 306 1.11 -11.93 7.82
C GLN A 306 0.12 -11.87 6.66
N LEU A 307 -1.17 -11.96 6.94
CA LEU A 307 -2.23 -11.92 5.92
C LEU A 307 -3.21 -10.78 6.23
N LYS A 308 -3.45 -9.94 5.24
CA LYS A 308 -4.50 -8.92 5.26
C LYS A 308 -5.48 -9.22 4.14
N GLN A 309 -6.77 -9.28 4.49
CA GLN A 309 -7.87 -9.39 3.53
C GLN A 309 -8.69 -8.11 3.56
N MET A 310 -9.18 -7.71 2.40
CA MET A 310 -10.04 -6.53 2.24
C MET A 310 -11.22 -6.88 1.34
N LEU A 311 -12.40 -6.45 1.73
CA LEU A 311 -13.61 -6.46 0.92
C LEU A 311 -14.25 -5.08 1.05
N GLY A 312 -14.49 -4.42 -0.05
CA GLY A 312 -15.07 -3.08 -0.05
C GLY A 312 -15.92 -2.82 -1.28
N ILE A 313 -16.88 -1.93 -1.13
CA ILE A 313 -17.62 -1.31 -2.23
C ILE A 313 -17.31 0.18 -2.17
N GLY A 314 -16.98 0.78 -3.30
CA GLY A 314 -16.56 2.16 -3.30
C GLY A 314 -16.81 2.88 -4.61
N LEU A 315 -16.54 4.17 -4.56
CA LEU A 315 -16.52 5.06 -5.70
C LEU A 315 -15.09 5.27 -6.18
N GLU A 316 -14.87 5.25 -7.47
CA GLU A 316 -13.59 5.56 -8.10
C GLU A 316 -13.78 6.58 -9.21
N TYR A 317 -12.93 7.59 -9.24
CA TYR A 317 -12.87 8.62 -10.28
C TYR A 317 -11.49 8.66 -10.91
N ASN A 318 -11.44 8.61 -12.25
CA ASN A 318 -10.22 8.67 -13.06
C ASN A 318 -10.17 10.00 -13.82
N PHE A 319 -9.05 10.72 -13.82
CA PHE A 319 -8.86 12.01 -14.51
C PHE A 319 -7.42 12.24 -14.94
#